data_13e4e8dc12d8c00e2352f19c0e53036c
#
_entry.id   13e4e8dc12d8c00e2352f19c0e53036c
#
_cell.length_a   1.000
_cell.length_b   1.000
_cell.length_c   1.000
_cell.angle_alpha   90.00
_cell.angle_beta   90.00
_cell.angle_gamma   90.00
#
_symmetry.space_group_name_H-M   'P 1'
#
loop_
_entity.id
_entity.type
_entity.pdbx_description
1 polymer ?
#
loop_
_entity_poly.entity_id
_entity_poly.type
_entity_poly.pdbx_seq_one_letter_code
_entity_poly.pdbx_strand_id
1 'polypeptide(L)'
;MVAYEIRAALPNVKLVQVVHVTGEKSIDEAVELADAVDAILLDSGNPNLEIKQLGGTGRRHDWRLSRRIVEAIKKPVFLAGGLNAENVREAIETVQPFGLDICSGGRTEGRLDKQKLERFFAAIEKN
;
A
#
# COMPACT_ATOMS: atom_id res chain seq x y z
N MET A 1 7.08 17.35 -14.22
CA MET A 1 6.66 16.36 -13.23
C MET A 1 7.63 16.31 -12.07
N VAL A 2 7.08 16.38 -10.87
CA VAL A 2 7.92 16.52 -9.67
C VAL A 2 8.89 15.36 -9.47
N ALA A 3 8.44 14.12 -9.74
CA ALA A 3 9.31 12.96 -9.53
C ALA A 3 10.56 13.01 -10.41
N TYR A 4 10.42 13.43 -11.66
CA TYR A 4 11.57 13.54 -12.53
C TYR A 4 12.52 14.64 -12.09
N GLU A 5 11.97 15.72 -11.56
CA GLU A 5 12.78 16.82 -11.05
C GLU A 5 13.61 16.38 -9.84
N ILE A 6 12.97 15.65 -8.93
CA ILE A 6 13.66 15.14 -7.75
C ILE A 6 14.75 14.14 -8.16
N ARG A 7 14.43 13.26 -9.09
CA ARG A 7 15.40 12.28 -9.55
C ARG A 7 16.62 12.94 -10.17
N ALA A 8 16.39 13.99 -10.94
CA ALA A 8 17.51 14.73 -11.54
C ALA A 8 18.35 15.43 -10.50
N ALA A 9 17.71 15.98 -9.46
CA ALA A 9 18.42 16.70 -8.40
C ALA A 9 19.14 15.77 -7.44
N LEU A 10 18.61 14.55 -7.24
CA LEU A 10 19.13 13.59 -6.26
C LEU A 10 19.32 12.22 -6.93
N PRO A 11 20.28 12.10 -7.84
CA PRO A 11 20.38 10.90 -8.67
C PRO A 11 20.75 9.62 -7.91
N ASN A 12 21.31 9.76 -6.72
CA ASN A 12 21.71 8.59 -5.93
C ASN A 12 20.70 8.20 -4.86
N VAL A 13 19.55 8.86 -4.84
CA VAL A 13 18.50 8.59 -3.87
C VAL A 13 17.40 7.79 -4.54
N LYS A 14 16.94 6.72 -3.88
CA LYS A 14 15.80 5.95 -4.38
C LYS A 14 14.51 6.71 -4.06
N LEU A 15 13.59 6.67 -5.00
CA LEU A 15 12.31 7.38 -4.86
C LEU A 15 11.17 6.39 -4.72
N VAL A 16 10.32 6.60 -3.73
CA VAL A 16 9.10 5.83 -3.53
C VAL A 16 7.93 6.80 -3.61
N GLN A 17 7.04 6.58 -4.55
CA GLN A 17 5.88 7.44 -4.74
C GLN A 17 4.66 6.82 -4.10
N VAL A 18 3.95 7.61 -3.30
CA VAL A 18 2.69 7.17 -2.71
C VAL A 18 1.56 7.43 -3.71
N VAL A 19 0.73 6.44 -3.92
CA VAL A 19 -0.49 6.56 -4.73
C VAL A 19 -1.67 6.16 -3.86
N HIS A 20 -2.61 7.06 -3.70
CA HIS A 20 -3.84 6.77 -2.97
C HIS A 20 -4.81 6.08 -3.92
N VAL A 21 -5.22 4.88 -3.57
CA VAL A 21 -6.07 4.07 -4.44
C VAL A 21 -7.52 4.49 -4.20
N THR A 22 -8.06 5.29 -5.10
CA THR A 22 -9.40 5.86 -4.96
C THR A 22 -10.38 5.37 -6.02
N GLY A 23 -9.88 4.76 -7.10
CA GLY A 23 -10.70 4.29 -8.18
C GLY A 23 -9.84 3.80 -9.32
N GLU A 24 -10.44 3.53 -10.46
CA GLU A 24 -9.69 3.00 -11.60
C GLU A 24 -8.65 3.97 -12.14
N LYS A 25 -8.87 5.27 -11.96
CA LYS A 25 -7.88 6.25 -12.38
C LYS A 25 -6.55 6.09 -11.66
N SER A 26 -6.58 5.50 -10.47
CA SER A 26 -5.36 5.25 -9.72
C SER A 26 -4.43 4.29 -10.45
N ILE A 27 -4.99 3.40 -11.26
CA ILE A 27 -4.17 2.46 -12.04
C ILE A 27 -3.38 3.23 -13.09
N ASP A 28 -4.04 4.13 -13.82
CA ASP A 28 -3.36 4.94 -14.82
C ASP A 28 -2.31 5.83 -14.19
N GLU A 29 -2.63 6.40 -13.03
CA GLU A 29 -1.69 7.25 -12.30
C GLU A 29 -0.43 6.47 -11.93
N ALA A 30 -0.60 5.26 -11.40
CA ALA A 30 0.53 4.42 -11.00
C ALA A 30 1.39 4.04 -12.20
N VAL A 31 0.76 3.68 -13.31
CA VAL A 31 1.49 3.32 -14.53
C VAL A 31 2.33 4.50 -15.02
N GLU A 32 1.75 5.70 -15.01
CA GLU A 32 2.46 6.89 -15.44
C GLU A 32 3.66 7.20 -14.54
N LEU A 33 3.46 7.08 -13.23
CA LEU A 33 4.51 7.41 -12.26
C LEU A 33 5.61 6.37 -12.19
N ALA A 34 5.33 5.13 -12.58
CA ALA A 34 6.26 4.02 -12.39
C ALA A 34 7.60 4.25 -13.08
N ASP A 35 7.60 4.92 -14.22
CA ASP A 35 8.85 5.17 -14.95
C ASP A 35 9.77 6.14 -14.24
N ALA A 36 9.23 7.01 -13.40
CA ALA A 36 9.99 8.07 -12.76
C ALA A 36 10.52 7.69 -11.38
N VAL A 37 10.10 6.56 -10.83
CA VAL A 37 10.40 6.21 -9.45
C VAL A 37 10.98 4.81 -9.36
N ASP A 38 11.47 4.46 -8.17
CA ASP A 38 12.06 3.14 -7.94
C ASP A 38 11.06 2.16 -7.36
N ALA A 39 10.02 2.67 -6.69
CA ALA A 39 8.97 1.84 -6.12
C ALA A 39 7.71 2.69 -5.95
N ILE A 40 6.58 2.01 -5.80
CA ILE A 40 5.31 2.67 -5.54
C ILE A 40 4.75 2.10 -4.23
N LEU A 41 4.20 2.98 -3.41
CA LEU A 41 3.51 2.58 -2.20
C LEU A 41 2.03 2.92 -2.37
N LEU A 42 1.19 1.90 -2.28
CA LEU A 42 -0.25 2.07 -2.43
C LEU A 42 -0.89 2.21 -1.06
N ASP A 43 -1.62 3.29 -0.89
CA ASP A 43 -2.41 3.50 0.32
C ASP A 43 -3.87 3.23 -0.02
N SER A 44 -4.33 2.05 0.37
CA SER A 44 -5.67 1.59 0.04
C SER A 44 -6.70 1.90 1.09
N GLY A 45 -6.27 2.46 2.21
CA GLY A 45 -7.15 2.67 3.33
C GLY A 45 -7.42 4.13 3.65
N ASN A 46 -7.61 4.96 2.63
CA ASN A 46 -7.84 6.38 2.84
C ASN A 46 -9.01 6.61 3.80
N PRO A 47 -8.75 7.16 5.00
CA PRO A 47 -9.79 7.34 6.00
C PRO A 47 -10.83 8.39 5.62
N ASN A 48 -10.56 9.18 4.61
CA ASN A 48 -11.49 10.23 4.19
C ASN A 48 -12.48 9.77 3.14
N LEU A 49 -12.40 8.53 2.69
CA LEU A 49 -13.32 8.03 1.68
C LEU A 49 -14.60 7.52 2.33
N GLU A 50 -15.72 7.95 1.77
CA GLU A 50 -17.03 7.48 2.22
C GLU A 50 -17.18 5.99 2.10
N ILE A 51 -16.55 5.43 1.12
CA ILE A 51 -16.58 4.01 0.85
C ILE A 51 -16.19 3.17 2.06
N LYS A 52 -15.38 3.71 2.95
CA LYS A 52 -15.01 3.00 4.15
C LYS A 52 -16.19 2.74 5.06
N GLN A 53 -17.20 3.56 4.93
CA GLN A 53 -18.39 3.43 5.75
C GLN A 53 -19.28 2.28 5.30
N LEU A 54 -18.93 1.66 4.21
CA LEU A 54 -19.65 0.52 3.69
C LEU A 54 -19.17 -0.79 4.30
N GLY A 55 -18.71 -0.74 5.53
CA GLY A 55 -18.39 -1.94 6.28
C GLY A 55 -17.25 -2.77 5.73
N GLY A 56 -16.25 -2.12 5.20
CA GLY A 56 -15.07 -2.80 4.73
C GLY A 56 -15.11 -3.30 3.30
N THR A 57 -16.29 -3.25 2.65
CA THR A 57 -16.35 -3.65 1.24
C THR A 57 -15.51 -2.73 0.38
N GLY A 58 -15.43 -1.45 0.75
CA GLY A 58 -14.59 -0.51 0.03
C GLY A 58 -13.13 -0.88 0.07
N ARG A 59 -12.67 -1.39 1.21
CA ARG A 59 -11.29 -1.80 1.35
C ARG A 59 -10.96 -2.97 0.43
N ARG A 60 -11.86 -3.96 0.34
CA ARG A 60 -11.65 -5.08 -0.58
C ARG A 60 -11.64 -4.62 -2.02
N HIS A 61 -12.49 -3.66 -2.34
CA HIS A 61 -12.53 -3.11 -3.69
C HIS A 61 -11.19 -2.46 -4.01
N ASP A 62 -10.65 -1.70 -3.05
CA ASP A 62 -9.34 -1.06 -3.23
C ASP A 62 -8.25 -2.10 -3.45
N TRP A 63 -8.31 -3.23 -2.76
CA TRP A 63 -7.31 -4.27 -2.94
C TRP A 63 -7.38 -4.90 -4.33
N ARG A 64 -8.55 -4.97 -4.93
CA ARG A 64 -8.65 -5.45 -6.32
C ARG A 64 -7.96 -4.47 -7.25
N LEU A 65 -8.15 -3.18 -7.01
CA LEU A 65 -7.45 -2.16 -7.79
C LEU A 65 -5.96 -2.22 -7.55
N SER A 66 -5.55 -2.42 -6.30
CA SER A 66 -4.15 -2.56 -5.97
C SER A 66 -3.52 -3.77 -6.67
N ARG A 67 -4.26 -4.86 -6.75
CA ARG A 67 -3.79 -6.04 -7.49
C ARG A 67 -3.57 -5.70 -8.96
N ARG A 68 -4.51 -4.98 -9.55
CA ARG A 68 -4.37 -4.58 -10.96
C ARG A 68 -3.17 -3.68 -11.17
N ILE A 69 -2.85 -2.84 -10.20
CA ILE A 69 -1.65 -2.00 -10.28
C ILE A 69 -0.40 -2.86 -10.21
N VAL A 70 -0.36 -3.81 -9.28
CA VAL A 70 0.79 -4.72 -9.18
C VAL A 70 1.03 -5.45 -10.49
N GLU A 71 -0.03 -5.87 -11.15
CA GLU A 71 0.08 -6.58 -12.42
C GLU A 71 0.49 -5.66 -13.57
N ALA A 72 0.16 -4.38 -13.48
CA ALA A 72 0.38 -3.45 -14.58
C ALA A 72 1.79 -2.87 -14.63
N ILE A 73 2.49 -2.84 -13.50
CA ILE A 73 3.81 -2.19 -13.45
C ILE A 73 4.88 -3.19 -13.05
N LYS A 74 6.13 -2.87 -13.40
CA LYS A 74 7.26 -3.77 -13.14
C LYS A 74 8.09 -3.35 -11.94
N LYS A 75 7.76 -2.22 -11.33
CA LYS A 75 8.48 -1.75 -10.15
C LYS A 75 7.92 -2.40 -8.90
N PRO A 76 8.71 -2.48 -7.83
CA PRO A 76 8.20 -3.00 -6.55
C PRO A 76 7.02 -2.17 -6.06
N VAL A 77 5.99 -2.84 -5.54
CA VAL A 77 4.81 -2.19 -5.01
C VAL A 77 4.65 -2.58 -3.55
N PHE A 78 4.62 -1.58 -2.69
CA PHE A 78 4.35 -1.77 -1.26
C PHE A 78 2.88 -1.46 -1.01
N LEU A 79 2.26 -2.24 -0.15
CA LEU A 79 0.85 -2.04 0.22
C LEU A 79 0.76 -1.47 1.62
N ALA A 80 -0.01 -0.41 1.75
CA ALA A 80 -0.26 0.25 3.03
C ALA A 80 -1.75 0.51 3.18
N GLY A 81 -2.12 1.07 4.31
CA GLY A 81 -3.49 1.51 4.54
C GLY A 81 -4.30 0.50 5.34
N GLY A 82 -4.34 0.68 6.64
CA GLY A 82 -5.21 -0.08 7.51
C GLY A 82 -4.84 -1.54 7.71
N LEU A 83 -3.60 -1.91 7.45
CA LEU A 83 -3.17 -3.29 7.64
C LEU A 83 -3.02 -3.61 9.12
N ASN A 84 -3.43 -4.82 9.50
CA ASN A 84 -3.30 -5.31 10.86
C ASN A 84 -3.25 -6.84 10.82
N ALA A 85 -3.13 -7.46 11.99
CA ALA A 85 -3.01 -8.92 12.06
C ALA A 85 -4.23 -9.65 11.50
N GLU A 86 -5.41 -9.02 11.59
CA GLU A 86 -6.66 -9.66 11.17
C GLU A 86 -6.85 -9.65 9.66
N ASN A 87 -6.26 -8.69 8.94
CA ASN A 87 -6.52 -8.56 7.51
C ASN A 87 -5.29 -8.74 6.63
N VAL A 88 -4.10 -8.80 7.22
CA VAL A 88 -2.88 -8.80 6.42
C VAL A 88 -2.76 -10.03 5.53
N ARG A 89 -3.22 -11.18 6.01
CA ARG A 89 -3.14 -12.41 5.21
C ARG A 89 -3.99 -12.30 3.95
N GLU A 90 -5.21 -11.79 4.09
CA GLU A 90 -6.07 -11.58 2.95
C GLU A 90 -5.45 -10.56 1.99
N ALA A 91 -4.85 -9.51 2.53
CA ALA A 91 -4.20 -8.50 1.71
C ALA A 91 -3.07 -9.10 0.88
N ILE A 92 -2.24 -9.93 1.50
CA ILE A 92 -1.13 -10.58 0.79
C ILE A 92 -1.66 -11.46 -0.33
N GLU A 93 -2.68 -12.25 -0.04
CA GLU A 93 -3.22 -13.18 -1.02
C GLU A 93 -3.93 -12.48 -2.17
N THR A 94 -4.61 -11.38 -1.87
CA THR A 94 -5.34 -10.65 -2.89
C THR A 94 -4.44 -9.79 -3.76
N VAL A 95 -3.52 -9.07 -3.15
CA VAL A 95 -2.71 -8.07 -3.86
C VAL A 95 -1.37 -8.63 -4.33
N GLN A 96 -0.78 -9.50 -3.55
CA GLN A 96 0.55 -10.05 -3.79
C GLN A 96 1.59 -8.95 -3.96
N PRO A 97 1.70 -8.05 -2.97
CA PRO A 97 2.64 -6.93 -3.06
C PRO A 97 4.07 -7.39 -2.84
N PHE A 98 5.00 -6.55 -3.23
CA PHE A 98 6.41 -6.77 -2.93
C PHE A 98 6.70 -6.63 -1.44
N GLY A 99 6.04 -5.68 -0.78
CA GLY A 99 6.23 -5.44 0.65
C GLY A 99 5.01 -4.81 1.27
N LEU A 100 5.05 -4.68 2.58
CA LEU A 100 3.93 -4.16 3.36
C LEU A 100 4.40 -2.99 4.22
N ASP A 101 3.50 -2.04 4.43
CA ASP A 101 3.74 -0.90 5.31
C ASP A 101 2.62 -0.85 6.35
N ILE A 102 3.00 -0.85 7.62
CA ILE A 102 2.04 -0.87 8.72
C ILE A 102 2.31 0.31 9.64
N CYS A 103 1.26 0.92 10.13
CA CYS A 103 1.38 2.01 11.09
C CYS A 103 0.50 1.74 12.31
N SER A 104 -0.77 2.15 12.25
CA SER A 104 -1.66 2.02 13.41
C SER A 104 -1.94 0.57 13.79
N GLY A 105 -1.87 -0.34 12.84
CA GLY A 105 -2.11 -1.75 13.11
C GLY A 105 -1.09 -2.39 14.03
N GLY A 106 0.07 -1.76 14.22
CA GLY A 106 1.10 -2.22 15.13
C GLY A 106 1.24 -1.35 16.37
N ARG A 107 0.28 -0.46 16.62
CA ARG A 107 0.38 0.50 17.71
C ARG A 107 -0.83 0.47 18.62
N THR A 108 -0.63 0.91 19.86
CA THR A 108 -1.71 1.17 20.81
C THR A 108 -1.45 2.54 21.40
N GLU A 109 -2.44 3.41 21.28
CA GLU A 109 -2.35 4.80 21.74
C GLU A 109 -1.11 5.52 21.20
N GLY A 110 -0.82 5.28 19.93
CA GLY A 110 0.28 5.94 19.23
C GLY A 110 1.65 5.35 19.45
N ARG A 111 1.76 4.34 20.28
CA ARG A 111 3.05 3.70 20.59
C ARG A 111 3.10 2.29 20.02
N LEU A 112 4.29 1.86 19.62
CA LEU A 112 4.48 0.51 19.14
C LEU A 112 4.01 -0.48 20.19
N ASP A 113 3.25 -1.47 19.76
CA ASP A 113 2.72 -2.51 20.62
C ASP A 113 3.33 -3.83 20.20
N LYS A 114 4.17 -4.38 21.08
CA LYS A 114 4.92 -5.60 20.78
C LYS A 114 4.00 -6.76 20.44
N GLN A 115 2.90 -6.90 21.17
CA GLN A 115 1.98 -8.02 20.94
C GLN A 115 1.30 -7.89 19.58
N LYS A 116 0.94 -6.68 19.20
CA LYS A 116 0.33 -6.47 17.88
C LYS A 116 1.31 -6.78 16.76
N LEU A 117 2.57 -6.40 16.94
CA LEU A 117 3.60 -6.70 15.95
C LEU A 117 3.83 -8.20 15.84
N GLU A 118 3.88 -8.90 16.97
CA GLU A 118 4.08 -10.34 16.96
C GLU A 118 2.94 -11.04 16.24
N ARG A 119 1.69 -10.61 16.50
CA ARG A 119 0.55 -11.19 15.82
C ARG A 119 0.55 -10.88 14.33
N PHE A 120 0.99 -9.68 13.98
CA PHE A 120 1.08 -9.28 12.58
C PHE A 120 2.05 -10.18 11.81
N PHE A 121 3.25 -10.35 12.35
CA PHE A 121 4.24 -11.19 11.70
C PHE A 121 3.82 -12.66 11.67
N ALA A 122 3.15 -13.14 12.73
CA ALA A 122 2.64 -14.49 12.73
C ALA A 122 1.60 -14.71 11.63
N ALA A 123 0.76 -13.70 11.40
CA ALA A 123 -0.26 -13.80 10.36
C ALA A 123 0.38 -13.84 8.97
N ILE A 124 1.49 -13.13 8.77
CA ILE A 124 2.20 -13.15 7.49
C ILE A 124 2.83 -14.50 7.23
N GLU A 125 3.41 -15.12 8.26
CA GLU A 125 4.13 -16.38 8.11
C GLU A 125 3.21 -17.58 8.00
N LYS A 126 1.96 -17.40 8.33
CA LYS A 126 1.00 -18.51 8.34
C LYS A 126 0.69 -18.95 6.91
N ASN A 127 0.75 -20.23 6.67
CA ASN A 127 0.43 -20.82 5.36
C ASN A 127 -0.99 -21.37 5.30
#